data_30f7985b42a4c8184ff7fbd5826c6df2
#
_entry.id   30f7985b42a4c8184ff7fbd5826c6df2
#
_cell.length_a   1.000
_cell.length_b   1.000
_cell.length_c   1.000
_cell.angle_alpha   90.00
_cell.angle_beta   90.00
_cell.angle_gamma   90.00
#
_symmetry.space_group_name_H-M   'P 1'
#
loop_
_entity.id
_entity.type
_entity.pdbx_description
1 polymer ?
#
loop_
_entity_poly.entity_id
_entity_poly.type
_entity_poly.pdbx_seq_one_letter_code
_entity_poly.pdbx_strand_id
1 'polypeptide(L)'
;MAGSRRRTVSSATAAGPLTSPSVVVGVVGGVVGVGVGVGGGVGVGGGVGGGVGGGGGGGVGGGVGGGVGGGGGGGSGGVGGRAVRVLAAALLGGAALACHAAPSETILLPGAPPSRVVGTIGNGTPQVTGKVDAAAARFAPDPTLVALGRRIFFDPRLSEPRGMSCAGCHDPARAFAPTLSAASLAGPGVPEGSRHGRFSQRNAPSLLYVRYVPRRHFYQDDDAPAPSPFGGLFSDGRADTLAEQIRGPLFDPNEMNNRTPAALLRKVNGTELSDTLAARFGASVRRDPEQLVRALGSAVEAYLQSDDMAPFTSRFDAYLRTRKPLAPAEMRGLALFRNPDKGNCMSCHTLSETSSRPERSLFTDFGYDAIGVPRNRALPANRDPRHFDNGLCETAARLQWPEPTQWCGYLRTPGLRNVAVKQTFMHNGVFTTLRDAVAFYNTRSTDPGFWYHGAGTFDDVPAAYRGNINVNSTPMNRRPGTPPALTDAEIDDIVAFLGTLTDARYANLVPPAPPAARIAGAPAARTPAPVR
;
A
#
# COMPACT_ATOMS: atom_id res chain seq x y z
N MET A 1 -11.54 -49.40 45.20
CA MET A 1 -11.44 -50.66 44.45
C MET A 1 -11.19 -50.23 43.02
N ALA A 2 -9.98 -50.14 42.57
CA ALA A 2 -9.08 -51.11 41.96
C ALA A 2 -9.54 -51.49 40.53
N GLY A 3 -8.66 -51.20 39.60
CA GLY A 3 -8.70 -51.78 38.27
C GLY A 3 -7.85 -51.06 37.23
N SER A 4 -6.54 -51.02 37.41
CA SER A 4 -5.51 -50.77 36.41
C SER A 4 -5.54 -51.79 35.27
N ARG A 5 -5.34 -51.38 34.02
CA ARG A 5 -4.61 -52.21 33.01
C ARG A 5 -3.88 -51.33 32.00
N ARG A 6 -2.56 -51.35 32.08
CA ARG A 6 -1.59 -51.07 31.04
C ARG A 6 -1.64 -52.15 29.95
N ARG A 7 -1.46 -51.76 28.70
CA ARG A 7 -0.78 -52.64 27.71
C ARG A 7 0.15 -51.80 26.86
N THR A 8 1.39 -52.17 26.96
CA THR A 8 2.52 -51.93 26.09
C THR A 8 2.52 -52.86 24.88
N VAL A 9 3.24 -52.49 23.85
CA VAL A 9 3.91 -53.29 22.79
C VAL A 9 3.67 -52.57 21.45
N SER A 10 4.57 -52.30 20.53
CA SER A 10 5.93 -52.66 20.26
C SER A 10 6.37 -51.89 18.99
N SER A 11 7.61 -51.61 18.95
CA SER A 11 8.46 -51.16 17.88
C SER A 11 8.20 -51.68 16.46
N ALA A 12 8.38 -50.77 15.45
CA ALA A 12 8.95 -51.13 14.16
C ALA A 12 9.75 -49.96 13.56
N THR A 13 10.96 -50.22 13.36
CA THR A 13 12.10 -49.66 12.64
C THR A 13 11.81 -48.90 11.34
N ALA A 14 12.30 -47.67 11.23
CA ALA A 14 13.43 -47.14 10.49
C ALA A 14 13.34 -47.11 8.95
N ALA A 15 13.33 -45.90 8.41
CA ALA A 15 14.08 -45.55 7.21
C ALA A 15 14.52 -44.08 7.31
N GLY A 16 15.82 -43.83 7.22
CA GLY A 16 16.42 -42.52 7.42
C GLY A 16 16.28 -41.58 6.21
N PRO A 17 16.50 -40.30 6.42
CA PRO A 17 16.39 -39.28 5.38
C PRO A 17 17.66 -39.17 4.54
N LEU A 18 17.45 -39.00 3.24
CA LEU A 18 18.47 -38.59 2.28
C LEU A 18 18.90 -37.15 2.55
N THR A 19 20.18 -36.93 2.78
CA THR A 19 20.79 -35.61 2.95
C THR A 19 20.96 -34.92 1.60
N SER A 20 20.40 -33.73 1.47
CA SER A 20 20.66 -32.80 0.37
C SER A 20 21.98 -32.04 0.62
N PRO A 21 22.78 -31.74 -0.39
CA PRO A 21 24.02 -30.99 -0.21
C PRO A 21 23.76 -29.50 -0.01
N SER A 22 24.38 -28.91 1.00
CA SER A 22 24.37 -27.45 1.25
C SER A 22 25.51 -26.80 0.46
N VAL A 23 25.17 -25.70 -0.24
CA VAL A 23 26.13 -24.83 -0.94
C VAL A 23 26.48 -23.67 0.00
N VAL A 24 27.74 -23.50 0.31
CA VAL A 24 28.25 -22.33 1.04
C VAL A 24 29.04 -21.46 0.05
N VAL A 25 28.60 -20.21 -0.11
CA VAL A 25 29.30 -19.21 -0.92
C VAL A 25 30.07 -18.29 0.01
N GLY A 26 31.36 -18.22 -0.13
CA GLY A 26 32.22 -17.28 0.59
C GLY A 26 32.87 -16.31 -0.41
N VAL A 27 32.78 -15.03 -0.12
CA VAL A 27 33.42 -13.95 -0.90
C VAL A 27 34.66 -13.47 -0.15
N VAL A 28 35.82 -13.65 -0.74
CA VAL A 28 37.07 -12.99 -0.31
C VAL A 28 37.80 -12.47 -1.55
N GLY A 29 37.90 -11.16 -1.68
CA GLY A 29 38.88 -10.49 -2.55
C GLY A 29 38.74 -10.74 -4.05
N GLY A 30 37.59 -10.36 -4.67
CA GLY A 30 37.53 -10.11 -6.11
C GLY A 30 37.57 -11.33 -7.06
N VAL A 31 37.45 -12.56 -6.55
CA VAL A 31 37.38 -13.76 -7.39
C VAL A 31 36.31 -14.71 -6.84
N VAL A 32 35.32 -15.03 -7.63
CA VAL A 32 34.26 -15.99 -7.30
C VAL A 32 34.73 -17.37 -7.70
N GLY A 33 34.94 -18.25 -6.72
CA GLY A 33 35.23 -19.66 -6.93
C GLY A 33 34.13 -20.54 -6.39
N VAL A 34 33.54 -21.40 -7.22
CA VAL A 34 32.56 -22.42 -6.81
C VAL A 34 33.29 -23.71 -6.56
N GLY A 35 33.34 -24.16 -5.29
CA GLY A 35 33.90 -25.43 -4.90
C GLY A 35 32.86 -26.39 -4.33
N VAL A 36 32.71 -27.57 -4.90
CA VAL A 36 31.91 -28.68 -4.36
C VAL A 36 32.82 -29.58 -3.57
N GLY A 37 32.66 -29.63 -2.23
CA GLY A 37 33.42 -30.51 -1.36
C GLY A 37 32.53 -31.55 -0.68
N VAL A 38 32.83 -32.84 -0.91
CA VAL A 38 32.27 -33.96 -0.15
C VAL A 38 33.37 -34.41 0.81
N GLY A 39 33.10 -34.36 2.13
CA GLY A 39 34.05 -34.83 3.11
C GLY A 39 33.44 -35.08 4.47
N GLY A 40 33.36 -36.34 4.87
CA GLY A 40 33.06 -36.73 6.23
C GLY A 40 34.30 -36.66 7.12
N GLY A 41 34.15 -36.32 8.40
CA GLY A 41 35.22 -36.36 9.37
C GLY A 41 34.75 -36.13 10.78
N VAL A 42 34.90 -37.13 11.62
CA VAL A 42 34.64 -37.19 13.06
C VAL A 42 35.78 -36.48 13.81
N GLY A 43 35.44 -35.68 14.85
CA GLY A 43 36.46 -35.14 15.75
C GLY A 43 35.90 -34.67 17.09
N VAL A 44 36.33 -35.33 18.15
CA VAL A 44 36.01 -35.13 19.58
C VAL A 44 36.98 -34.13 20.22
N GLY A 45 36.53 -33.36 21.22
CA GLY A 45 37.38 -32.62 22.18
C GLY A 45 36.71 -31.30 22.61
N GLY A 46 36.38 -31.08 23.71
CA GLY A 46 36.63 -31.06 25.12
C GLY A 46 37.40 -29.81 25.54
N GLY A 47 36.81 -28.93 26.41
CA GLY A 47 37.59 -27.88 27.04
C GLY A 47 36.78 -26.85 27.85
N VAL A 48 36.92 -26.90 29.14
CA VAL A 48 36.30 -26.20 30.24
C VAL A 48 37.00 -24.87 30.57
N GLY A 49 36.29 -23.89 31.18
CA GLY A 49 36.83 -22.74 31.91
C GLY A 49 35.98 -21.50 31.78
N GLY A 50 35.34 -20.96 32.65
CA GLY A 50 35.35 -20.64 34.06
C GLY A 50 35.93 -19.25 34.29
N GLY A 51 35.15 -18.26 34.78
CA GLY A 51 35.74 -17.03 35.25
C GLY A 51 34.73 -15.91 35.59
N VAL A 52 34.55 -15.66 36.85
CA VAL A 52 33.67 -14.76 37.56
C VAL A 52 34.39 -13.42 37.87
N GLY A 53 33.62 -12.30 38.08
CA GLY A 53 34.02 -11.06 38.72
C GLY A 53 33.57 -9.82 37.91
N GLY A 54 32.83 -8.83 38.39
CA GLY A 54 32.55 -8.32 39.70
C GLY A 54 33.08 -6.90 39.86
N GLY A 55 32.18 -5.90 40.13
CA GLY A 55 32.50 -4.58 40.71
C GLY A 55 32.71 -3.45 39.70
N GLY A 56 32.01 -2.31 39.65
CA GLY A 56 31.59 -1.41 40.71
C GLY A 56 32.33 -0.07 40.63
N GLY A 57 31.63 1.07 40.54
CA GLY A 57 32.13 2.38 41.00
C GLY A 57 32.36 3.46 39.92
N GLY A 58 31.63 4.40 39.77
CA GLY A 58 31.38 5.77 40.03
C GLY A 58 32.53 6.76 39.82
N GLY A 59 32.26 7.95 39.26
CA GLY A 59 33.15 9.07 39.35
C GLY A 59 32.90 10.19 38.32
N VAL A 60 32.51 11.30 38.82
CA VAL A 60 32.21 12.59 38.23
C VAL A 60 33.48 13.34 37.83
N GLY A 61 33.46 14.21 36.82
CA GLY A 61 34.48 15.22 36.68
C GLY A 61 34.62 15.79 35.25
N GLY A 62 34.25 16.97 35.14
CA GLY A 62 34.33 17.97 34.11
C GLY A 62 35.74 18.51 33.83
N GLY A 63 35.84 19.25 32.78
CA GLY A 63 37.05 20.00 32.45
C GLY A 63 37.02 20.63 31.04
N VAL A 64 37.00 21.95 31.02
CA VAL A 64 37.01 22.90 29.91
C VAL A 64 38.44 23.13 29.44
N GLY A 65 38.64 23.49 28.16
CA GLY A 65 39.86 24.15 27.61
C GLY A 65 40.09 23.78 26.15
N GLY A 66 40.03 24.55 25.22
CA GLY A 66 40.47 25.82 24.73
C GLY A 66 41.91 25.76 24.20
N GLY A 67 42.14 26.00 22.88
CA GLY A 67 43.48 26.23 22.41
C GLY A 67 43.59 26.33 20.89
N VAL A 68 43.92 27.52 20.42
CA VAL A 68 44.10 28.02 19.07
C VAL A 68 45.56 27.86 18.63
N GLY A 69 45.83 27.79 17.30
CA GLY A 69 47.12 28.07 16.62
C GLY A 69 47.41 27.01 15.56
N GLY A 70 47.71 27.23 14.27
CA GLY A 70 48.28 28.39 13.62
C GLY A 70 49.60 27.99 12.93
N GLY A 71 49.69 28.14 11.58
CA GLY A 71 50.92 28.23 10.81
C GLY A 71 51.42 26.92 10.18
N GLY A 72 51.71 26.72 8.88
CA GLY A 72 52.30 27.60 7.92
C GLY A 72 53.54 26.94 7.28
N GLY A 73 53.63 26.91 5.94
CA GLY A 73 54.88 26.75 5.19
C GLY A 73 55.20 25.32 4.69
N GLY A 74 55.26 24.98 3.39
CA GLY A 74 56.12 25.52 2.37
C GLY A 74 57.21 24.50 1.98
N GLY A 75 57.36 24.17 0.69
CA GLY A 75 58.60 23.63 0.21
C GLY A 75 58.54 22.47 -0.82
N SER A 76 58.48 22.78 -2.06
CA SER A 76 59.16 22.35 -3.30
C SER A 76 60.13 21.15 -3.31
N GLY A 77 60.11 20.42 -4.43
CA GLY A 77 61.16 19.56 -4.99
C GLY A 77 60.61 18.23 -5.53
N GLY A 78 60.54 17.87 -6.75
CA GLY A 78 61.25 17.98 -7.96
C GLY A 78 62.12 16.73 -8.22
N VAL A 79 62.02 16.16 -9.46
CA VAL A 79 62.80 15.12 -10.14
C VAL A 79 62.09 13.76 -10.27
N GLY A 80 61.56 13.29 -11.43
CA GLY A 80 62.27 13.06 -12.67
C GLY A 80 62.57 11.56 -12.83
N GLY A 81 61.97 10.88 -13.82
CA GLY A 81 62.41 9.51 -14.09
C GLY A 81 61.50 8.76 -15.07
N ARG A 82 61.68 9.00 -16.34
CA ARG A 82 61.75 8.13 -17.51
C ARG A 82 60.78 6.95 -17.68
N ALA A 83 60.08 7.10 -18.82
CA ALA A 83 59.36 6.07 -19.57
C ALA A 83 60.28 4.91 -20.03
N VAL A 84 59.72 3.68 -20.02
CA VAL A 84 60.15 2.58 -20.86
C VAL A 84 58.91 2.11 -21.65
N ARG A 85 58.98 2.32 -22.94
CA ARG A 85 58.08 1.68 -23.93
C ARG A 85 58.66 0.28 -24.23
N VAL A 86 57.80 -0.72 -24.16
CA VAL A 86 58.01 -1.99 -24.86
C VAL A 86 56.83 -2.24 -25.75
N LEU A 87 57.06 -2.19 -27.06
CA LEU A 87 56.17 -2.72 -28.09
C LEU A 87 56.32 -4.25 -28.11
N ALA A 88 55.19 -4.95 -28.09
CA ALA A 88 55.10 -6.25 -28.72
C ALA A 88 53.72 -6.37 -29.37
N ALA A 89 53.72 -6.38 -30.68
CA ALA A 89 52.59 -6.73 -31.51
C ALA A 89 52.47 -8.23 -31.63
N ALA A 90 51.30 -8.78 -31.43
CA ALA A 90 50.91 -10.07 -32.03
C ALA A 90 49.40 -10.06 -32.28
N LEU A 91 49.07 -10.19 -33.55
CA LEU A 91 47.78 -10.50 -34.11
C LEU A 91 47.24 -11.81 -33.59
N LEU A 92 45.94 -11.85 -33.21
CA LEU A 92 45.07 -13.00 -33.54
C LEU A 92 43.58 -12.61 -33.24
N GLY A 93 42.81 -12.79 -34.22
CA GLY A 93 41.44 -13.16 -34.43
C GLY A 93 40.38 -12.76 -33.39
N GLY A 94 39.44 -11.94 -33.87
CA GLY A 94 38.22 -11.55 -33.13
C GLY A 94 37.26 -12.69 -32.88
N ALA A 95 36.70 -12.65 -31.68
CA ALA A 95 35.33 -13.09 -31.42
C ALA A 95 34.78 -12.16 -30.32
N ALA A 96 33.93 -11.24 -30.71
CA ALA A 96 33.18 -10.44 -29.76
C ALA A 96 32.18 -11.36 -29.04
N LEU A 97 32.54 -11.83 -27.85
CA LEU A 97 31.55 -12.35 -26.92
C LEU A 97 30.79 -11.15 -26.35
N ALA A 98 29.56 -10.92 -26.89
CA ALA A 98 28.57 -10.14 -26.25
C ALA A 98 28.21 -10.83 -24.92
N CYS A 99 28.65 -10.28 -23.79
CA CYS A 99 28.12 -10.64 -22.49
C CYS A 99 26.63 -10.20 -22.46
N HIS A 100 25.77 -11.12 -22.82
CA HIS A 100 24.37 -11.01 -22.44
C HIS A 100 24.34 -11.27 -20.93
N ALA A 101 24.04 -10.23 -20.16
CA ALA A 101 23.63 -10.38 -18.78
C ALA A 101 22.41 -11.30 -18.77
N ALA A 102 22.54 -12.46 -18.18
CA ALA A 102 21.42 -13.37 -17.97
C ALA A 102 20.38 -12.64 -17.09
N PRO A 103 19.08 -12.72 -17.43
CA PRO A 103 18.06 -12.18 -16.56
C PRO A 103 18.15 -12.90 -15.20
N SER A 104 18.20 -12.12 -14.11
CA SER A 104 18.09 -12.66 -12.75
C SER A 104 16.78 -13.45 -12.64
N GLU A 105 16.88 -14.76 -12.49
CA GLU A 105 15.73 -15.61 -12.20
C GLU A 105 15.24 -15.30 -10.78
N THR A 106 14.05 -14.74 -10.70
CA THR A 106 13.34 -14.58 -9.42
C THR A 106 12.88 -15.95 -8.94
N ILE A 107 13.41 -16.41 -7.82
CA ILE A 107 12.96 -17.66 -7.17
C ILE A 107 11.55 -17.40 -6.62
N LEU A 108 10.55 -17.93 -7.30
CA LEU A 108 9.17 -17.92 -6.83
C LEU A 108 8.96 -19.03 -5.82
N LEU A 109 8.56 -18.68 -4.61
CA LEU A 109 8.07 -19.66 -3.64
C LEU A 109 6.73 -20.26 -4.16
N PRO A 110 6.49 -21.58 -4.00
CA PRO A 110 5.26 -22.21 -4.46
C PRO A 110 4.03 -21.56 -3.81
N GLY A 111 3.13 -21.02 -4.65
CA GLY A 111 1.88 -20.39 -4.21
C GLY A 111 1.92 -18.87 -4.06
N ALA A 112 3.03 -18.19 -4.32
CA ALA A 112 3.06 -16.73 -4.39
C ALA A 112 2.55 -16.24 -5.75
N PRO A 113 1.71 -15.19 -5.81
CA PRO A 113 1.39 -14.54 -7.07
C PRO A 113 2.66 -13.90 -7.66
N PRO A 114 2.73 -13.75 -8.99
CA PRO A 114 3.92 -13.22 -9.63
C PRO A 114 4.28 -11.84 -9.10
N SER A 115 5.53 -11.72 -8.72
CA SER A 115 6.11 -10.54 -8.09
C SER A 115 6.19 -9.37 -9.06
N ARG A 116 5.87 -8.20 -8.56
CA ARG A 116 6.04 -6.94 -9.22
C ARG A 116 7.51 -6.52 -9.09
N VAL A 117 8.23 -6.37 -10.18
CA VAL A 117 9.59 -5.82 -10.16
C VAL A 117 9.48 -4.30 -10.19
N VAL A 118 9.91 -3.63 -9.15
CA VAL A 118 10.11 -2.18 -9.13
C VAL A 118 11.58 -1.93 -9.52
N GLY A 119 11.78 -1.39 -10.71
CA GLY A 119 13.12 -0.98 -11.16
C GLY A 119 13.26 0.53 -11.09
N THR A 120 14.42 1.02 -10.70
CA THR A 120 14.80 2.43 -10.80
C THR A 120 15.29 2.72 -12.23
N ILE A 121 14.70 3.69 -12.91
CA ILE A 121 15.29 4.30 -14.09
C ILE A 121 16.04 5.53 -13.62
N GLY A 122 17.32 5.59 -13.93
CA GLY A 122 18.39 6.52 -13.58
C GLY A 122 18.08 8.01 -13.33
N ASN A 123 17.15 8.33 -12.43
CA ASN A 123 16.96 9.63 -11.79
C ASN A 123 16.29 9.46 -10.41
N GLY A 124 16.41 8.30 -9.77
CA GLY A 124 15.91 8.07 -8.40
C GLY A 124 14.39 7.96 -8.26
N THR A 125 13.63 7.99 -9.33
CA THR A 125 12.17 7.81 -9.27
C THR A 125 11.85 6.32 -9.44
N PRO A 126 11.18 5.66 -8.48
CA PRO A 126 10.79 4.27 -8.64
C PRO A 126 9.83 4.14 -9.82
N GLN A 127 10.26 3.47 -10.88
CA GLN A 127 9.38 3.09 -11.97
C GLN A 127 8.87 1.69 -11.69
N VAL A 128 7.57 1.53 -11.65
CA VAL A 128 6.94 0.21 -11.63
C VAL A 128 7.13 -0.44 -13.00
N THR A 129 8.21 -1.16 -13.18
CA THR A 129 8.50 -1.97 -14.39
C THR A 129 8.04 -3.40 -14.23
N GLY A 130 7.14 -3.69 -13.29
CA GLY A 130 6.56 -5.01 -13.17
C GLY A 130 5.65 -5.31 -14.34
N LYS A 131 5.82 -6.45 -15.00
CA LYS A 131 4.76 -7.07 -15.77
C LYS A 131 3.57 -7.21 -14.83
N VAL A 132 2.55 -6.34 -15.00
CA VAL A 132 1.22 -6.72 -14.55
C VAL A 132 0.93 -7.98 -15.32
N ASP A 133 0.89 -9.10 -14.63
CA ASP A 133 0.95 -10.39 -15.27
C ASP A 133 -0.17 -10.53 -16.30
N ALA A 134 0.17 -11.01 -17.46
CA ALA A 134 -0.80 -11.51 -18.42
C ALA A 134 -1.75 -12.59 -17.83
N ALA A 135 -1.41 -13.16 -16.67
CA ALA A 135 -2.28 -14.05 -15.91
C ALA A 135 -3.51 -13.32 -15.34
N ALA A 136 -3.41 -12.07 -14.89
CA ALA A 136 -4.59 -11.29 -14.49
C ALA A 136 -5.50 -10.98 -15.69
N ALA A 137 -4.92 -10.83 -16.88
CA ALA A 137 -5.68 -10.63 -18.12
C ALA A 137 -6.39 -11.90 -18.64
N ARG A 138 -6.07 -13.07 -18.09
CA ARG A 138 -6.65 -14.37 -18.51
C ARG A 138 -7.70 -14.91 -17.55
N PHE A 139 -7.95 -14.23 -16.45
CA PHE A 139 -8.97 -14.67 -15.50
C PHE A 139 -10.34 -14.16 -15.95
N ALA A 140 -11.03 -14.93 -16.79
CA ALA A 140 -12.45 -14.73 -17.05
C ALA A 140 -13.21 -15.61 -16.02
N PRO A 141 -13.79 -15.02 -14.98
CA PRO A 141 -14.57 -15.79 -14.01
C PRO A 141 -15.78 -16.41 -14.71
N ASP A 142 -16.22 -17.56 -14.22
CA ASP A 142 -17.42 -18.26 -14.69
C ASP A 142 -18.60 -17.27 -14.76
N PRO A 143 -19.23 -17.04 -15.94
CA PRO A 143 -20.31 -16.08 -16.11
C PRO A 143 -21.51 -16.34 -15.18
N THR A 144 -21.79 -17.61 -14.86
CA THR A 144 -22.89 -17.94 -13.94
C THR A 144 -22.56 -17.55 -12.51
N LEU A 145 -21.30 -17.67 -12.12
CA LEU A 145 -20.80 -17.22 -10.81
C LEU A 145 -20.77 -15.70 -10.73
N VAL A 146 -20.38 -15.00 -11.81
CA VAL A 146 -20.45 -13.53 -11.93
C VAL A 146 -21.87 -13.04 -11.73
N ALA A 147 -22.85 -13.67 -12.42
CA ALA A 147 -24.26 -13.31 -12.29
C ALA A 147 -24.78 -13.55 -10.86
N LEU A 148 -24.40 -14.66 -10.22
CA LEU A 148 -24.72 -14.93 -8.82
C LEU A 148 -24.10 -13.91 -7.88
N GLY A 149 -22.80 -13.59 -8.06
CA GLY A 149 -22.10 -12.60 -7.28
C GLY A 149 -22.73 -11.21 -7.40
N ARG A 150 -23.15 -10.83 -8.61
CA ARG A 150 -23.90 -9.59 -8.84
C ARG A 150 -25.22 -9.59 -8.08
N ARG A 151 -26.01 -10.66 -8.11
CA ARG A 151 -27.27 -10.78 -7.33
C ARG A 151 -26.99 -10.59 -5.83
N ILE A 152 -25.96 -11.23 -5.30
CA ILE A 152 -25.55 -11.12 -3.89
C ILE A 152 -25.14 -9.69 -3.55
N PHE A 153 -24.36 -9.04 -4.40
CA PHE A 153 -23.88 -7.66 -4.21
C PHE A 153 -25.03 -6.66 -4.05
N PHE A 154 -26.14 -6.87 -4.72
CA PHE A 154 -27.34 -6.01 -4.65
C PHE A 154 -28.42 -6.53 -3.69
N ASP A 155 -28.20 -7.62 -2.95
CA ASP A 155 -29.22 -8.21 -2.10
C ASP A 155 -29.36 -7.48 -0.75
N PRO A 156 -30.44 -6.69 -0.52
CA PRO A 156 -30.64 -5.95 0.71
C PRO A 156 -31.05 -6.83 1.89
N ARG A 157 -31.30 -8.13 1.66
CA ARG A 157 -31.67 -9.08 2.72
C ARG A 157 -30.50 -9.52 3.56
N LEU A 158 -29.26 -9.25 3.13
CA LEU A 158 -28.03 -9.72 3.78
C LEU A 158 -27.59 -8.86 4.97
N SER A 159 -28.21 -7.73 5.24
CA SER A 159 -27.93 -6.88 6.42
C SER A 159 -28.87 -7.11 7.60
N GLU A 160 -28.55 -6.54 8.76
CA GLU A 160 -29.37 -6.53 9.97
C GLU A 160 -29.45 -5.11 10.57
N PRO A 161 -30.64 -4.45 10.58
CA PRO A 161 -31.86 -4.88 9.92
C PRO A 161 -31.70 -5.03 8.40
N ARG A 162 -32.59 -5.77 7.76
CA ARG A 162 -32.66 -5.87 6.30
C ARG A 162 -32.85 -4.50 5.67
N GLY A 163 -32.29 -4.26 4.49
CA GLY A 163 -32.45 -3.00 3.75
C GLY A 163 -31.14 -2.51 3.12
N MET A 164 -29.99 -3.01 3.57
CA MET A 164 -28.68 -2.61 3.05
C MET A 164 -28.01 -3.76 2.28
N SER A 165 -27.51 -3.45 1.10
CA SER A 165 -26.66 -4.32 0.29
C SER A 165 -25.24 -3.74 0.20
N CYS A 166 -24.30 -4.48 -0.45
CA CYS A 166 -22.96 -3.95 -0.74
C CYS A 166 -23.04 -2.65 -1.56
N ALA A 167 -24.02 -2.56 -2.47
CA ALA A 167 -24.26 -1.37 -3.28
C ALA A 167 -24.67 -0.14 -2.46
N GLY A 168 -25.09 -0.28 -1.20
CA GLY A 168 -25.40 0.84 -0.31
C GLY A 168 -24.17 1.67 0.06
N CYS A 169 -23.00 1.02 0.18
CA CYS A 169 -21.72 1.69 0.41
C CYS A 169 -20.84 1.76 -0.85
N HIS A 170 -21.13 0.96 -1.88
CA HIS A 170 -20.38 0.90 -3.13
C HIS A 170 -21.33 1.09 -4.32
N ASP A 171 -21.76 2.35 -4.53
CA ASP A 171 -22.78 2.74 -5.50
C ASP A 171 -22.26 2.61 -6.95
N PRO A 172 -22.87 1.73 -7.78
CA PRO A 172 -22.51 1.61 -9.19
C PRO A 172 -22.73 2.90 -10.01
N ALA A 173 -23.61 3.79 -9.55
CA ALA A 173 -23.81 5.09 -10.19
C ALA A 173 -22.66 6.07 -9.91
N ARG A 174 -21.81 5.79 -8.90
CA ARG A 174 -20.66 6.62 -8.49
C ARG A 174 -19.35 5.83 -8.52
N ALA A 175 -19.12 5.11 -9.60
CA ALA A 175 -17.91 4.31 -9.78
C ALA A 175 -17.63 3.33 -8.61
N PHE A 176 -18.68 2.76 -8.03
CA PHE A 176 -18.61 1.88 -6.85
C PHE A 176 -17.90 2.50 -5.63
N ALA A 177 -17.86 3.83 -5.57
CA ALA A 177 -17.59 4.60 -4.37
C ALA A 177 -18.93 4.93 -3.68
N PRO A 178 -18.94 5.37 -2.41
CA PRO A 178 -20.19 5.66 -1.73
C PRO A 178 -20.90 6.90 -2.31
N THR A 179 -22.22 6.85 -2.39
CA THR A 179 -23.08 8.02 -2.42
C THR A 179 -23.49 8.30 -0.99
N LEU A 180 -22.94 9.38 -0.43
CA LEU A 180 -23.13 9.74 0.96
C LEU A 180 -24.45 10.50 1.16
N SER A 181 -25.16 10.21 2.25
CA SER A 181 -26.33 10.99 2.68
C SER A 181 -25.94 12.42 3.07
N ALA A 182 -26.91 13.32 3.09
CA ALA A 182 -26.70 14.69 3.58
C ALA A 182 -26.15 14.71 5.01
N ALA A 183 -26.60 13.78 5.87
CA ALA A 183 -26.10 13.64 7.24
C ALA A 183 -24.64 13.17 7.29
N SER A 184 -24.25 12.23 6.40
CA SER A 184 -22.85 11.82 6.28
C SER A 184 -21.97 12.95 5.81
N LEU A 185 -22.40 13.71 4.79
CA LEU A 185 -21.62 14.84 4.24
C LEU A 185 -21.47 16.00 5.22
N ALA A 186 -22.53 16.30 6.00
CA ALA A 186 -22.50 17.32 7.04
C ALA A 186 -21.79 16.88 8.33
N GLY A 187 -21.44 15.60 8.44
CA GLY A 187 -20.87 14.99 9.64
C GLY A 187 -19.65 14.13 9.35
N PRO A 188 -19.73 12.79 9.52
CA PRO A 188 -18.56 11.93 9.54
C PRO A 188 -17.87 11.72 8.18
N GLY A 189 -18.48 12.06 7.07
CA GLY A 189 -17.87 11.92 5.73
C GLY A 189 -17.65 10.47 5.27
N VAL A 190 -18.29 9.50 5.91
CA VAL A 190 -18.19 8.07 5.62
C VAL A 190 -19.60 7.45 5.49
N PRO A 191 -19.74 6.28 4.86
CA PRO A 191 -21.04 5.65 4.71
C PRO A 191 -21.73 5.34 6.05
N GLU A 192 -23.05 5.50 6.08
CA GLU A 192 -23.91 5.00 7.14
C GLU A 192 -24.20 3.52 6.93
N GLY A 193 -24.18 2.74 8.00
CA GLY A 193 -24.46 1.31 7.98
C GLY A 193 -25.95 0.98 7.94
N SER A 194 -26.29 -0.31 8.11
CA SER A 194 -27.69 -0.80 8.13
C SER A 194 -28.51 -0.25 9.28
N ARG A 195 -27.89 0.23 10.33
CA ARG A 195 -28.55 0.85 11.48
C ARG A 195 -28.36 2.36 11.41
N HIS A 196 -29.47 3.09 11.50
CA HIS A 196 -29.46 4.55 11.51
C HIS A 196 -28.52 5.13 12.58
N GLY A 197 -27.72 6.15 12.21
CA GLY A 197 -26.74 6.77 13.09
C GLY A 197 -25.48 5.93 13.35
N ARG A 198 -25.31 4.80 12.67
CA ARG A 198 -24.09 3.99 12.71
C ARG A 198 -23.33 4.18 11.41
N PHE A 199 -22.10 4.66 11.53
CA PHE A 199 -21.24 4.99 10.41
C PHE A 199 -20.01 4.09 10.40
N SER A 200 -19.57 3.69 9.22
CA SER A 200 -18.30 2.95 9.08
C SER A 200 -17.15 3.78 9.67
N GLN A 201 -16.10 3.12 10.12
CA GLN A 201 -14.94 3.81 10.70
C GLN A 201 -14.03 4.42 9.64
N ARG A 202 -14.11 3.91 8.42
CA ARG A 202 -13.33 4.35 7.27
C ARG A 202 -14.23 4.65 6.08
N ASN A 203 -13.74 5.54 5.23
CA ASN A 203 -14.36 5.83 3.94
C ASN A 203 -14.27 4.61 3.02
N ALA A 204 -15.38 4.24 2.37
CA ALA A 204 -15.39 3.14 1.44
C ALA A 204 -14.61 3.50 0.15
N PRO A 205 -13.68 2.65 -0.30
CA PRO A 205 -13.01 2.86 -1.58
C PRO A 205 -13.93 2.52 -2.76
N SER A 206 -13.60 3.03 -3.95
CA SER A 206 -14.15 2.47 -5.18
C SER A 206 -13.74 1.01 -5.31
N LEU A 207 -14.66 0.14 -5.76
CA LEU A 207 -14.36 -1.26 -6.07
C LEU A 207 -13.96 -1.47 -7.54
N LEU A 208 -14.02 -0.43 -8.39
CA LEU A 208 -13.47 -0.54 -9.73
C LEU A 208 -11.96 -0.81 -9.64
N TYR A 209 -11.49 -1.66 -10.54
CA TYR A 209 -10.07 -2.08 -10.62
C TYR A 209 -9.56 -2.89 -9.43
N VAL A 210 -10.42 -3.28 -8.46
CA VAL A 210 -10.02 -4.02 -7.27
C VAL A 210 -9.36 -5.36 -7.58
N ARG A 211 -9.69 -5.98 -8.72
CA ARG A 211 -9.09 -7.24 -9.20
C ARG A 211 -7.57 -7.19 -9.39
N TYR A 212 -7.00 -5.98 -9.50
CA TYR A 212 -5.55 -5.77 -9.66
C TYR A 212 -4.82 -5.64 -8.33
N VAL A 213 -5.53 -5.57 -7.20
CA VAL A 213 -4.89 -5.54 -5.87
C VAL A 213 -4.23 -6.90 -5.62
N PRO A 214 -2.91 -6.97 -5.47
CA PRO A 214 -2.23 -8.22 -5.20
C PRO A 214 -2.55 -8.71 -3.78
N ARG A 215 -2.37 -10.01 -3.55
CA ARG A 215 -2.35 -10.54 -2.18
C ARG A 215 -1.25 -9.86 -1.39
N ARG A 216 -1.43 -9.74 -0.08
CA ARG A 216 -0.40 -9.17 0.79
C ARG A 216 0.88 -9.99 0.71
N HIS A 217 2.01 -9.32 0.54
CA HIS A 217 3.35 -9.89 0.54
C HIS A 217 4.37 -8.84 0.98
N PHE A 218 5.56 -9.29 1.32
CA PHE A 218 6.71 -8.40 1.47
C PHE A 218 7.48 -8.35 0.17
N TYR A 219 7.91 -7.17 -0.18
CA TYR A 219 8.78 -6.91 -1.33
C TYR A 219 10.01 -6.15 -0.84
N GLN A 220 11.17 -6.54 -1.30
CA GLN A 220 12.42 -5.82 -1.08
C GLN A 220 12.93 -5.32 -2.42
N ASP A 221 13.16 -4.01 -2.49
CA ASP A 221 13.93 -3.39 -3.55
C ASP A 221 15.42 -3.62 -3.26
N ASP A 222 16.22 -3.81 -4.30
CA ASP A 222 17.67 -4.05 -4.16
C ASP A 222 18.38 -2.92 -3.39
N ASP A 223 17.85 -1.68 -3.49
CA ASP A 223 18.37 -0.49 -2.81
C ASP A 223 17.70 -0.21 -1.45
N ALA A 224 16.70 -0.98 -1.05
CA ALA A 224 15.97 -0.75 0.20
C ALA A 224 16.66 -1.46 1.38
N PRO A 225 16.73 -0.81 2.57
CA PRO A 225 17.39 -1.40 3.74
C PRO A 225 16.62 -2.61 4.31
N ALA A 226 15.32 -2.72 4.03
CA ALA A 226 14.48 -3.80 4.54
C ALA A 226 13.26 -4.03 3.62
N PRO A 227 12.66 -5.25 3.66
CA PRO A 227 11.43 -5.53 2.94
C PRO A 227 10.27 -4.66 3.42
N SER A 228 9.44 -4.19 2.49
CA SER A 228 8.24 -3.42 2.76
C SER A 228 6.98 -4.21 2.42
N PRO A 229 5.86 -4.01 3.15
CA PRO A 229 4.61 -4.69 2.87
C PRO A 229 3.90 -4.08 1.67
N PHE A 230 3.28 -4.94 0.86
CA PHE A 230 2.50 -4.59 -0.33
C PHE A 230 1.22 -5.43 -0.40
N GLY A 231 0.21 -4.90 -1.12
CA GLY A 231 -1.01 -5.64 -1.41
C GLY A 231 -1.93 -5.81 -0.20
N GLY A 232 -2.83 -6.78 -0.30
CA GLY A 232 -3.91 -6.95 0.67
C GLY A 232 -5.06 -5.98 0.47
N LEU A 233 -6.23 -6.36 0.97
CA LEU A 233 -7.48 -5.61 0.85
C LEU A 233 -7.78 -4.85 2.15
N PHE A 234 -8.74 -3.92 2.09
CA PHE A 234 -8.91 -2.80 3.02
C PHE A 234 -7.73 -1.82 2.98
N SER A 235 -7.82 -0.74 3.77
CA SER A 235 -6.72 0.23 3.86
C SER A 235 -5.55 -0.27 4.71
N ASP A 236 -5.77 -1.30 5.52
CA ASP A 236 -4.80 -1.90 6.45
C ASP A 236 -4.35 -3.31 6.03
N GLY A 237 -4.71 -3.77 4.85
CA GLY A 237 -4.28 -5.06 4.31
C GLY A 237 -4.75 -6.30 5.07
N ARG A 238 -5.81 -6.20 5.90
CA ARG A 238 -6.24 -7.28 6.80
C ARG A 238 -6.87 -8.49 6.12
N ALA A 239 -7.19 -8.41 4.83
CA ALA A 239 -7.67 -9.55 4.04
C ALA A 239 -6.80 -9.75 2.80
N ASP A 240 -6.60 -11.00 2.38
CA ASP A 240 -5.75 -11.36 1.24
C ASP A 240 -6.53 -11.57 -0.05
N THR A 241 -7.81 -11.93 0.04
CA THR A 241 -8.69 -12.18 -1.12
C THR A 241 -9.99 -11.41 -1.00
N LEU A 242 -10.64 -11.17 -2.13
CA LEU A 242 -11.97 -10.54 -2.16
C LEU A 242 -13.00 -11.42 -1.47
N ALA A 243 -12.87 -12.75 -1.57
CA ALA A 243 -13.74 -13.70 -0.89
C ALA A 243 -13.64 -13.59 0.64
N GLU A 244 -12.46 -13.36 1.18
CA GLU A 244 -12.25 -13.13 2.61
C GLU A 244 -12.72 -11.74 3.04
N GLN A 245 -12.51 -10.74 2.19
CA GLN A 245 -12.77 -9.34 2.50
C GLN A 245 -14.23 -9.09 2.87
N ILE A 246 -15.19 -9.72 2.20
CA ILE A 246 -16.62 -9.47 2.46
C ILE A 246 -17.06 -9.82 3.88
N ARG A 247 -16.28 -10.65 4.58
CA ARG A 247 -16.55 -10.99 5.99
C ARG A 247 -16.55 -9.76 6.88
N GLY A 248 -15.66 -8.79 6.59
CA GLY A 248 -15.62 -7.52 7.33
C GLY A 248 -16.98 -6.83 7.33
N PRO A 249 -17.44 -6.29 6.19
CA PRO A 249 -18.70 -5.55 6.12
C PRO A 249 -19.93 -6.38 6.50
N LEU A 250 -19.97 -7.67 6.23
CA LEU A 250 -21.11 -8.53 6.64
C LEU A 250 -21.33 -8.53 8.15
N PHE A 251 -20.26 -8.50 8.96
CA PHE A 251 -20.34 -8.68 10.41
C PHE A 251 -19.98 -7.42 11.20
N ASP A 252 -19.49 -6.35 10.57
CA ASP A 252 -19.23 -5.10 11.27
C ASP A 252 -20.55 -4.48 11.77
N PRO A 253 -20.63 -4.14 13.08
CA PRO A 253 -21.83 -3.55 13.66
C PRO A 253 -22.16 -2.15 13.13
N ASN A 254 -21.22 -1.47 12.50
CA ASN A 254 -21.41 -0.17 11.88
C ASN A 254 -21.64 -0.23 10.36
N GLU A 255 -21.66 -1.45 9.78
CA GLU A 255 -21.91 -1.70 8.36
C GLU A 255 -23.16 -2.59 8.18
N MET A 256 -23.04 -3.85 7.78
CA MET A 256 -24.18 -4.74 7.56
C MET A 256 -24.70 -5.43 8.83
N ASN A 257 -23.96 -5.41 9.94
CA ASN A 257 -24.40 -5.73 11.31
C ASN A 257 -24.95 -7.16 11.54
N ASN A 258 -24.58 -8.17 10.77
CA ASN A 258 -24.94 -9.53 11.15
C ASN A 258 -24.12 -9.95 12.38
N ARG A 259 -24.80 -10.46 13.43
CA ARG A 259 -24.12 -10.80 14.68
C ARG A 259 -23.12 -11.94 14.53
N THR A 260 -23.50 -12.97 13.77
CA THR A 260 -22.68 -14.18 13.58
C THR A 260 -22.97 -14.82 12.22
N PRO A 261 -22.07 -15.65 11.68
CA PRO A 261 -22.33 -16.47 10.51
C PRO A 261 -23.57 -17.35 10.65
N ALA A 262 -23.85 -17.89 11.85
CA ALA A 262 -25.04 -18.67 12.12
C ALA A 262 -26.33 -17.83 12.01
N ALA A 263 -26.30 -16.56 12.43
CA ALA A 263 -27.44 -15.66 12.24
C ALA A 263 -27.70 -15.36 10.76
N LEU A 264 -26.64 -15.16 9.99
CA LEU A 264 -26.73 -14.98 8.53
C LEU A 264 -27.26 -16.24 7.85
N LEU A 265 -26.80 -17.44 8.26
CA LEU A 265 -27.29 -18.72 7.74
C LEU A 265 -28.79 -18.86 7.96
N ARG A 266 -29.31 -18.60 9.17
CA ARG A 266 -30.77 -18.64 9.44
C ARG A 266 -31.56 -17.69 8.56
N LYS A 267 -30.99 -16.52 8.23
CA LYS A 267 -31.59 -15.49 7.38
C LYS A 267 -31.65 -15.91 5.90
N VAL A 268 -30.66 -16.66 5.42
CA VAL A 268 -30.52 -17.10 4.03
C VAL A 268 -31.21 -18.43 3.76
N ASN A 269 -31.25 -19.33 4.74
CA ASN A 269 -31.89 -20.67 4.59
C ASN A 269 -33.36 -20.55 4.20
N GLY A 270 -33.80 -21.45 3.30
CA GLY A 270 -35.15 -21.47 2.77
C GLY A 270 -35.45 -20.39 1.72
N THR A 271 -34.44 -19.68 1.26
CA THR A 271 -34.56 -18.69 0.16
C THR A 271 -34.00 -19.28 -1.14
N GLU A 272 -34.46 -18.75 -2.28
CA GLU A 272 -33.91 -19.06 -3.60
C GLU A 272 -32.37 -18.90 -3.66
N LEU A 273 -31.85 -17.91 -2.91
CA LEU A 273 -30.39 -17.72 -2.81
C LEU A 273 -29.71 -18.93 -2.17
N SER A 274 -30.31 -19.49 -1.09
CA SER A 274 -29.80 -20.70 -0.47
C SER A 274 -29.79 -21.89 -1.43
N ASP A 275 -30.84 -22.01 -2.25
CA ASP A 275 -30.95 -23.09 -3.24
C ASP A 275 -29.91 -22.94 -4.34
N THR A 276 -29.74 -21.75 -4.86
CA THR A 276 -28.72 -21.43 -5.88
C THR A 276 -27.29 -21.67 -5.35
N LEU A 277 -27.01 -21.25 -4.12
CA LEU A 277 -25.72 -21.49 -3.48
C LEU A 277 -25.47 -22.99 -3.25
N ALA A 278 -26.49 -23.73 -2.83
CA ALA A 278 -26.36 -25.16 -2.61
C ALA A 278 -26.15 -25.95 -3.92
N ALA A 279 -26.81 -25.55 -5.00
CA ALA A 279 -26.60 -26.13 -6.32
C ALA A 279 -25.16 -25.89 -6.83
N ARG A 280 -24.57 -24.72 -6.51
CA ARG A 280 -23.23 -24.33 -7.01
C ARG A 280 -22.09 -24.81 -6.12
N PHE A 281 -22.25 -24.80 -4.79
CA PHE A 281 -21.20 -25.05 -3.79
C PHE A 281 -21.45 -26.29 -2.92
N GLY A 282 -22.54 -27.01 -3.16
CA GLY A 282 -22.91 -28.20 -2.40
C GLY A 282 -23.84 -27.91 -1.22
N ALA A 283 -24.54 -28.95 -0.77
CA ALA A 283 -25.57 -28.87 0.28
C ALA A 283 -25.06 -28.43 1.66
N SER A 284 -23.75 -28.46 1.89
CA SER A 284 -23.12 -28.00 3.14
C SER A 284 -23.38 -26.52 3.45
N VAL A 285 -23.56 -25.66 2.43
CA VAL A 285 -23.86 -24.23 2.61
C VAL A 285 -25.17 -23.97 3.38
N ARG A 286 -26.08 -24.96 3.44
CA ARG A 286 -27.32 -24.86 4.19
C ARG A 286 -27.20 -25.24 5.67
N ARG A 287 -26.08 -25.83 6.07
CA ARG A 287 -25.85 -26.38 7.43
C ARG A 287 -24.62 -25.80 8.12
N ASP A 288 -23.61 -25.42 7.34
CA ASP A 288 -22.36 -24.87 7.85
C ASP A 288 -22.32 -23.35 7.59
N PRO A 289 -22.39 -22.50 8.64
CA PRO A 289 -22.38 -21.06 8.52
C PRO A 289 -21.09 -20.51 7.83
N GLU A 290 -19.96 -21.15 8.06
CA GLU A 290 -18.68 -20.72 7.46
C GLU A 290 -18.61 -21.09 5.98
N GLN A 291 -19.19 -22.24 5.59
CA GLN A 291 -19.34 -22.59 4.16
C GLN A 291 -20.24 -21.59 3.43
N LEU A 292 -21.34 -21.15 4.07
CA LEU A 292 -22.18 -20.10 3.50
C LEU A 292 -21.38 -18.82 3.25
N VAL A 293 -20.65 -18.34 4.24
CA VAL A 293 -19.85 -17.09 4.11
C VAL A 293 -18.81 -17.23 3.02
N ARG A 294 -18.10 -18.36 2.94
CA ARG A 294 -17.16 -18.64 1.84
C ARG A 294 -17.83 -18.66 0.47
N ALA A 295 -19.00 -19.29 0.35
CA ALA A 295 -19.75 -19.34 -0.91
C ALA A 295 -20.21 -17.95 -1.37
N LEU A 296 -20.72 -17.12 -0.45
CA LEU A 296 -21.06 -15.72 -0.71
C LEU A 296 -19.82 -14.96 -1.18
N GLY A 297 -18.69 -15.13 -0.48
CA GLY A 297 -17.41 -14.49 -0.80
C GLY A 297 -16.91 -14.84 -2.19
N SER A 298 -16.87 -16.13 -2.53
CA SER A 298 -16.42 -16.61 -3.84
C SER A 298 -17.29 -16.08 -4.98
N ALA A 299 -18.60 -15.98 -4.78
CA ALA A 299 -19.48 -15.44 -5.79
C ALA A 299 -19.29 -13.92 -5.98
N VAL A 300 -19.21 -13.15 -4.88
CA VAL A 300 -18.94 -11.71 -4.94
C VAL A 300 -17.57 -11.43 -5.54
N GLU A 301 -16.54 -12.20 -5.19
CA GLU A 301 -15.22 -12.11 -5.80
C GLU A 301 -15.29 -12.27 -7.32
N ALA A 302 -16.01 -13.28 -7.83
CA ALA A 302 -16.16 -13.48 -9.27
C ALA A 302 -16.80 -12.25 -9.95
N TYR A 303 -17.80 -11.63 -9.34
CA TYR A 303 -18.40 -10.39 -9.85
C TYR A 303 -17.39 -9.24 -9.85
N LEU A 304 -16.66 -9.03 -8.76
CA LEU A 304 -15.69 -7.94 -8.64
C LEU A 304 -14.44 -8.14 -9.53
N GLN A 305 -14.20 -9.36 -10.00
CA GLN A 305 -13.15 -9.70 -10.95
C GLN A 305 -13.60 -9.63 -12.41
N SER A 306 -14.89 -9.41 -12.70
CA SER A 306 -15.41 -9.31 -14.06
C SER A 306 -14.87 -8.09 -14.80
N ASP A 307 -14.97 -8.09 -16.13
CA ASP A 307 -14.48 -6.98 -16.96
C ASP A 307 -15.28 -5.69 -16.75
N ASP A 308 -16.55 -5.78 -16.37
CA ASP A 308 -17.37 -4.63 -15.99
C ASP A 308 -16.76 -3.81 -14.84
N MET A 309 -15.93 -4.44 -14.01
CA MET A 309 -15.27 -3.82 -12.87
C MET A 309 -13.90 -3.19 -13.21
N ALA A 310 -13.48 -3.26 -14.49
CA ALA A 310 -12.22 -2.66 -14.95
C ALA A 310 -12.34 -2.09 -16.37
N PRO A 311 -13.17 -1.07 -16.58
CA PRO A 311 -13.58 -0.62 -17.92
C PRO A 311 -12.48 0.07 -18.74
N PHE A 312 -11.51 0.75 -18.12
CA PHE A 312 -10.43 1.49 -18.78
C PHE A 312 -10.91 2.41 -19.92
N THR A 313 -11.90 3.23 -19.64
CA THR A 313 -12.58 4.11 -20.61
C THR A 313 -12.33 5.60 -20.36
N SER A 314 -11.40 5.94 -19.47
CA SER A 314 -11.10 7.31 -19.11
C SER A 314 -10.43 8.10 -20.25
N ARG A 315 -10.45 9.43 -20.15
CA ARG A 315 -9.74 10.31 -21.09
C ARG A 315 -8.23 10.06 -21.05
N PHE A 316 -7.69 9.75 -19.89
CA PHE A 316 -6.30 9.35 -19.73
C PHE A 316 -6.00 8.03 -20.46
N ASP A 317 -6.90 7.04 -20.42
CA ASP A 317 -6.74 5.80 -21.18
C ASP A 317 -6.74 6.05 -22.70
N ALA A 318 -7.59 6.98 -23.17
CA ALA A 318 -7.57 7.41 -24.56
C ALA A 318 -6.24 8.10 -24.92
N TYR A 319 -5.71 8.97 -24.06
CA TYR A 319 -4.38 9.57 -24.20
C TYR A 319 -3.28 8.51 -24.31
N LEU A 320 -3.28 7.49 -23.44
CA LEU A 320 -2.28 6.41 -23.49
C LEU A 320 -2.33 5.65 -24.82
N ARG A 321 -3.52 5.37 -25.34
CA ARG A 321 -3.70 4.60 -26.60
C ARG A 321 -3.39 5.41 -27.84
N THR A 322 -3.83 6.67 -27.89
CA THR A 322 -3.81 7.47 -29.13
C THR A 322 -2.71 8.51 -29.16
N ARG A 323 -2.11 8.81 -27.99
CA ARG A 323 -1.16 9.93 -27.78
C ARG A 323 -1.74 11.31 -28.14
N LYS A 324 -3.07 11.42 -28.33
CA LYS A 324 -3.73 12.71 -28.49
C LYS A 324 -3.62 13.48 -27.17
N PRO A 325 -3.06 14.69 -27.16
CA PRO A 325 -2.86 15.46 -25.94
C PRO A 325 -4.17 15.70 -25.16
N LEU A 326 -4.06 15.69 -23.86
CA LEU A 326 -5.08 16.21 -22.95
C LEU A 326 -5.13 17.75 -23.04
N ALA A 327 -6.08 18.39 -22.35
CA ALA A 327 -6.15 19.85 -22.31
C ALA A 327 -4.88 20.45 -21.65
N PRO A 328 -4.51 21.70 -21.96
CA PRO A 328 -3.24 22.29 -21.45
C PRO A 328 -3.08 22.23 -19.93
N ALA A 329 -4.13 22.53 -19.16
CA ALA A 329 -4.11 22.42 -17.69
C ALA A 329 -3.89 20.98 -17.21
N GLU A 330 -4.54 20.01 -17.87
CA GLU A 330 -4.41 18.58 -17.56
C GLU A 330 -2.99 18.05 -17.88
N MET A 331 -2.38 18.53 -18.96
CA MET A 331 -0.99 18.20 -19.29
C MET A 331 0.01 18.80 -18.31
N ARG A 332 -0.21 20.06 -17.84
CA ARG A 332 0.60 20.64 -16.77
C ARG A 332 0.42 19.86 -15.48
N GLY A 333 -0.83 19.48 -15.13
CA GLY A 333 -1.13 18.65 -13.97
C GLY A 333 -0.44 17.29 -14.00
N LEU A 334 -0.40 16.61 -15.15
CA LEU A 334 0.36 15.38 -15.34
C LEU A 334 1.87 15.60 -15.10
N ALA A 335 2.41 16.68 -15.65
CA ALA A 335 3.83 17.02 -15.44
C ALA A 335 4.15 17.29 -13.96
N LEU A 336 3.28 18.02 -13.24
CA LEU A 336 3.42 18.31 -11.81
C LEU A 336 3.25 17.04 -10.94
N PHE A 337 2.31 16.17 -11.31
CA PHE A 337 2.09 14.89 -10.65
C PHE A 337 3.34 14.00 -10.65
N ARG A 338 4.13 14.07 -11.71
CA ARG A 338 5.36 13.30 -11.94
C ARG A 338 6.61 13.95 -11.37
N ASN A 339 6.63 15.27 -11.27
CA ASN A 339 7.82 16.03 -10.91
C ASN A 339 8.23 15.76 -9.45
N PRO A 340 9.43 15.18 -9.20
CA PRO A 340 9.89 14.82 -7.86
C PRO A 340 10.14 16.05 -6.95
N ASP A 341 10.34 17.24 -7.52
CA ASP A 341 10.56 18.47 -6.76
C ASP A 341 9.27 19.25 -6.49
N LYS A 342 8.15 18.81 -7.08
CA LYS A 342 6.82 19.43 -7.01
C LYS A 342 5.80 18.54 -6.33
N GLY A 343 4.86 17.95 -7.08
CA GLY A 343 3.82 17.10 -6.55
C GLY A 343 4.34 15.74 -6.07
N ASN A 344 5.29 15.15 -6.81
CA ASN A 344 5.88 13.83 -6.55
C ASN A 344 4.85 12.71 -6.28
N CYS A 345 3.63 12.87 -6.80
CA CYS A 345 2.53 11.93 -6.54
C CYS A 345 2.82 10.54 -7.11
N MET A 346 3.61 10.51 -8.20
CA MET A 346 3.97 9.27 -8.89
C MET A 346 4.87 8.35 -8.05
N SER A 347 5.51 8.84 -7.00
CA SER A 347 6.33 8.01 -6.09
C SER A 347 5.51 6.89 -5.42
N CYS A 348 4.24 7.15 -5.12
CA CYS A 348 3.31 6.18 -4.54
C CYS A 348 2.16 5.84 -5.52
N HIS A 349 1.65 6.82 -6.28
CA HIS A 349 0.56 6.65 -7.24
C HIS A 349 1.11 6.39 -8.65
N THR A 350 1.72 5.23 -8.84
CA THR A 350 2.49 4.87 -10.03
C THR A 350 1.66 4.78 -11.30
N LEU A 351 2.27 5.22 -12.41
CA LEU A 351 1.74 5.09 -13.76
C LEU A 351 2.85 4.68 -14.73
N SER A 352 2.49 4.08 -15.87
CA SER A 352 3.42 3.80 -16.96
C SER A 352 3.21 4.80 -18.10
N GLU A 353 4.24 5.55 -18.45
CA GLU A 353 4.18 6.53 -19.52
C GLU A 353 4.49 5.96 -20.89
N THR A 354 5.26 4.91 -20.91
CA THR A 354 5.72 4.27 -22.16
C THR A 354 4.71 3.24 -22.68
N SER A 355 3.87 2.70 -21.81
CA SER A 355 2.89 1.67 -22.18
C SER A 355 1.59 2.29 -22.66
N SER A 356 1.09 1.79 -23.81
CA SER A 356 -0.28 2.05 -24.26
C SER A 356 -1.33 1.21 -23.50
N ARG A 357 -0.91 0.32 -22.61
CA ARG A 357 -1.77 -0.58 -21.82
C ARG A 357 -2.23 0.13 -20.55
N PRO A 358 -3.53 0.49 -20.43
CA PRO A 358 -4.04 1.25 -19.27
C PRO A 358 -3.90 0.52 -17.93
N GLU A 359 -3.90 -0.81 -17.95
CA GLU A 359 -3.73 -1.65 -16.76
C GLU A 359 -2.36 -1.49 -16.08
N ARG A 360 -1.39 -0.87 -16.76
CA ARG A 360 -0.10 -0.49 -16.18
C ARG A 360 -0.13 0.88 -15.48
N SER A 361 -1.26 1.56 -15.51
CA SER A 361 -1.46 2.88 -14.89
C SER A 361 -2.68 2.84 -13.97
N LEU A 362 -2.54 2.14 -12.86
CA LEU A 362 -3.58 2.03 -11.82
C LEU A 362 -3.49 3.17 -10.80
N PHE A 363 -2.45 3.97 -10.88
CA PHE A 363 -2.17 5.09 -9.95
C PHE A 363 -2.10 4.63 -8.50
N THR A 364 -1.40 3.55 -8.28
CA THR A 364 -1.04 2.98 -6.98
C THR A 364 0.12 2.02 -7.16
N ASP A 365 1.02 1.98 -6.22
CA ASP A 365 2.05 0.96 -6.05
C ASP A 365 1.54 -0.24 -5.23
N PHE A 366 0.33 -0.11 -4.61
CA PHE A 366 -0.22 -1.01 -3.61
C PHE A 366 0.64 -1.15 -2.34
N GLY A 367 1.63 -0.30 -2.16
CA GLY A 367 2.43 -0.16 -0.95
C GLY A 367 1.67 0.54 0.18
N TYR A 368 2.36 0.79 1.26
CA TYR A 368 1.82 1.45 2.45
C TYR A 368 2.67 2.66 2.81
N ASP A 369 2.00 3.73 3.23
CA ASP A 369 2.67 4.93 3.75
C ASP A 369 1.88 5.55 4.91
N ALA A 370 2.58 6.21 5.81
CA ALA A 370 2.02 6.91 6.95
C ALA A 370 2.05 8.41 6.67
N ILE A 371 1.01 8.95 6.03
CA ILE A 371 0.97 10.35 5.59
C ILE A 371 0.44 11.33 6.63
N GLY A 372 0.06 10.86 7.83
CA GLY A 372 -0.36 11.71 8.94
C GLY A 372 -1.63 12.51 8.68
N VAL A 373 -2.66 11.87 8.11
CA VAL A 373 -3.98 12.50 7.86
C VAL A 373 -4.55 13.06 9.17
N PRO A 374 -5.18 14.26 9.18
CA PRO A 374 -5.81 14.79 10.37
C PRO A 374 -6.93 13.90 10.91
N ARG A 375 -7.10 13.89 12.21
CA ARG A 375 -8.17 13.16 12.88
C ARG A 375 -9.54 13.70 12.47
N ASN A 376 -10.38 12.85 11.94
CA ASN A 376 -11.77 13.20 11.66
C ASN A 376 -12.60 13.15 12.96
N ARG A 377 -12.79 14.29 13.60
CA ARG A 377 -13.50 14.43 14.88
C ARG A 377 -15.01 14.18 14.78
N ALA A 378 -15.57 14.19 13.56
CA ALA A 378 -16.97 13.90 13.33
C ALA A 378 -17.26 12.38 13.34
N LEU A 379 -16.26 11.53 13.20
CA LEU A 379 -16.43 10.07 13.34
C LEU A 379 -16.85 9.72 14.78
N PRO A 380 -17.95 8.97 14.97
CA PRO A 380 -18.41 8.60 16.31
C PRO A 380 -17.36 7.87 17.16
N ALA A 381 -16.53 7.01 16.57
CA ALA A 381 -15.44 6.32 17.25
C ALA A 381 -14.41 7.30 17.82
N ASN A 382 -14.15 8.42 17.15
CA ASN A 382 -13.18 9.43 17.55
C ASN A 382 -13.66 10.35 18.69
N ARG A 383 -14.88 10.15 19.21
CA ARG A 383 -15.34 10.78 20.48
C ARG A 383 -14.56 10.24 21.69
N ASP A 384 -14.09 8.99 21.63
CA ASP A 384 -13.11 8.50 22.59
C ASP A 384 -11.72 9.01 22.18
N PRO A 385 -11.07 9.84 23.00
CA PRO A 385 -9.75 10.37 22.69
C PRO A 385 -8.65 9.30 22.65
N ARG A 386 -8.92 8.09 23.17
CA ARG A 386 -7.99 6.96 23.17
C ARG A 386 -8.15 6.07 21.93
N HIS A 387 -9.23 6.26 21.15
CA HIS A 387 -9.43 5.53 19.91
C HIS A 387 -8.54 6.12 18.81
N PHE A 388 -7.78 5.30 18.13
CA PHE A 388 -6.98 5.65 16.96
C PHE A 388 -7.14 4.60 15.87
N ASP A 389 -7.07 5.03 14.62
CA ASP A 389 -6.90 4.12 13.49
C ASP A 389 -5.41 3.83 13.33
N ASN A 390 -4.95 2.73 13.90
CA ASN A 390 -3.54 2.37 13.88
C ASN A 390 -3.08 1.79 12.52
N GLY A 391 -3.99 1.60 11.56
CA GLY A 391 -3.65 1.14 10.22
C GLY A 391 -3.04 -0.27 10.18
N LEU A 392 -1.96 -0.41 9.42
CA LEU A 392 -1.33 -1.71 9.15
C LEU A 392 -0.79 -2.42 10.39
N CYS A 393 -0.42 -1.68 11.46
CA CYS A 393 0.16 -2.34 12.63
C CYS A 393 -0.80 -3.28 13.36
N GLU A 394 -2.11 -3.07 13.27
CA GLU A 394 -3.10 -4.01 13.80
C GLU A 394 -3.09 -5.34 13.03
N THR A 395 -2.94 -5.25 11.71
CA THR A 395 -2.76 -6.42 10.85
C THR A 395 -1.43 -7.10 11.13
N ALA A 396 -0.35 -6.33 11.27
CA ALA A 396 0.99 -6.84 11.58
C ALA A 396 1.03 -7.57 12.93
N ALA A 397 0.42 -7.00 13.97
CA ALA A 397 0.33 -7.63 15.29
C ALA A 397 -0.49 -8.94 15.24
N ARG A 398 -1.65 -8.93 14.56
CA ARG A 398 -2.50 -10.13 14.38
C ARG A 398 -1.76 -11.25 13.63
N LEU A 399 -0.92 -10.89 12.68
CA LEU A 399 -0.12 -11.82 11.87
C LEU A 399 1.25 -12.13 12.48
N GLN A 400 1.54 -11.59 13.67
CA GLN A 400 2.79 -11.81 14.39
C GLN A 400 4.03 -11.39 13.59
N TRP A 401 3.94 -10.29 12.84
CA TRP A 401 5.10 -9.73 12.16
C TRP A 401 6.12 -9.20 13.18
N PRO A 402 7.42 -9.24 12.86
CA PRO A 402 8.43 -8.58 13.66
C PRO A 402 8.11 -7.09 13.83
N GLU A 403 8.30 -6.56 15.04
CA GLU A 403 8.15 -5.14 15.35
C GLU A 403 6.88 -4.49 14.77
N PRO A 404 5.68 -5.01 15.08
CA PRO A 404 4.46 -4.57 14.43
C PRO A 404 4.19 -3.06 14.59
N THR A 405 4.72 -2.43 15.64
CA THR A 405 4.52 -1.01 15.93
C THR A 405 5.20 -0.06 14.94
N GLN A 406 6.21 -0.52 14.20
CA GLN A 406 6.83 0.27 13.12
C GLN A 406 5.83 0.59 11.99
N TRP A 407 4.75 -0.18 11.86
CA TRP A 407 3.73 -0.02 10.85
C TRP A 407 2.50 0.76 11.32
N CYS A 408 2.50 1.33 12.53
CA CYS A 408 1.38 2.11 13.03
C CYS A 408 1.27 3.44 12.29
N GLY A 409 0.06 3.74 11.82
CA GLY A 409 -0.23 4.89 10.97
C GLY A 409 -0.09 4.64 9.46
N TYR A 410 0.45 3.48 9.06
CA TYR A 410 0.58 3.09 7.67
C TYR A 410 -0.75 2.62 7.10
N LEU A 411 -1.08 3.14 5.92
CA LEU A 411 -2.28 2.79 5.17
C LEU A 411 -1.91 2.53 3.71
N ARG A 412 -2.61 1.59 3.08
CA ARG A 412 -2.32 1.20 1.70
C ARG A 412 -2.63 2.34 0.73
N THR A 413 -1.70 2.62 -0.17
CA THR A 413 -1.88 3.57 -1.28
C THR A 413 -3.10 3.20 -2.12
N PRO A 414 -4.16 4.03 -2.17
CA PRO A 414 -5.32 3.77 -3.00
C PRO A 414 -5.03 4.05 -4.47
N GLY A 415 -5.69 3.33 -5.38
CA GLY A 415 -5.73 3.75 -6.79
C GLY A 415 -6.49 5.06 -6.96
N LEU A 416 -6.04 5.90 -7.93
CA LEU A 416 -6.68 7.19 -8.19
C LEU A 416 -7.65 7.18 -9.36
N ARG A 417 -7.87 6.01 -10.02
CA ARG A 417 -8.90 5.91 -11.04
C ARG A 417 -10.26 6.24 -10.45
N ASN A 418 -11.02 7.08 -11.14
CA ASN A 418 -12.31 7.61 -10.68
C ASN A 418 -12.25 8.43 -9.37
N VAL A 419 -11.07 8.92 -8.94
CA VAL A 419 -10.96 9.68 -7.69
C VAL A 419 -11.80 10.95 -7.68
N ALA A 420 -11.96 11.62 -8.82
CA ALA A 420 -12.67 12.89 -8.94
C ALA A 420 -14.19 12.78 -8.72
N VAL A 421 -14.79 11.58 -8.76
CA VAL A 421 -16.22 11.39 -8.50
C VAL A 421 -16.54 11.04 -7.05
N LYS A 422 -15.53 10.92 -6.19
CA LYS A 422 -15.73 10.72 -4.75
C LYS A 422 -16.25 12.00 -4.11
N GLN A 423 -17.01 11.85 -3.02
CA GLN A 423 -17.56 12.98 -2.26
C GLN A 423 -16.72 13.33 -1.03
N THR A 424 -15.91 12.38 -0.57
CA THR A 424 -14.98 12.58 0.55
C THR A 424 -13.69 11.81 0.29
N PHE A 425 -12.62 12.27 0.91
CA PHE A 425 -11.26 11.82 0.63
C PHE A 425 -10.54 11.41 1.92
N MET A 426 -9.42 10.72 1.78
CA MET A 426 -8.66 10.01 2.77
C MET A 426 -9.40 8.80 3.35
N HIS A 427 -8.69 8.00 4.15
CA HIS A 427 -9.23 6.78 4.76
C HIS A 427 -10.38 7.08 5.73
N ASN A 428 -10.34 8.21 6.39
CA ASN A 428 -11.30 8.62 7.41
C ASN A 428 -12.35 9.63 6.91
N GLY A 429 -12.34 9.99 5.60
CA GLY A 429 -13.33 10.88 5.00
C GLY A 429 -13.23 12.35 5.44
N VAL A 430 -12.10 12.80 5.99
CA VAL A 430 -11.95 14.13 6.59
C VAL A 430 -12.05 15.28 5.59
N PHE A 431 -11.68 15.09 4.32
CA PHE A 431 -11.76 16.12 3.29
C PHE A 431 -12.99 15.90 2.40
N THR A 432 -13.64 17.00 2.02
CA THR A 432 -14.86 16.99 1.18
C THR A 432 -14.60 17.44 -0.25
N THR A 433 -13.38 17.88 -0.57
CA THR A 433 -12.99 18.23 -1.94
C THR A 433 -11.68 17.52 -2.33
N LEU A 434 -11.54 17.18 -3.61
CA LEU A 434 -10.29 16.62 -4.13
C LEU A 434 -9.13 17.63 -4.03
N ARG A 435 -9.46 18.93 -4.17
CA ARG A 435 -8.51 20.02 -4.04
C ARG A 435 -7.88 20.05 -2.64
N ASP A 436 -8.69 19.93 -1.58
CA ASP A 436 -8.19 19.90 -0.20
C ASP A 436 -7.29 18.68 0.04
N ALA A 437 -7.65 17.53 -0.53
CA ALA A 437 -6.81 16.34 -0.45
C ALA A 437 -5.43 16.55 -1.09
N VAL A 438 -5.35 17.22 -2.26
CA VAL A 438 -4.07 17.56 -2.91
C VAL A 438 -3.33 18.65 -2.12
N ALA A 439 -4.05 19.68 -1.66
CA ALA A 439 -3.48 20.78 -0.86
C ALA A 439 -2.89 20.28 0.47
N PHE A 440 -3.51 19.28 1.09
CA PHE A 440 -3.01 18.66 2.31
C PHE A 440 -1.58 18.12 2.12
N TYR A 441 -1.32 17.33 1.07
CA TYR A 441 0.03 16.84 0.79
C TYR A 441 1.04 17.99 0.65
N ASN A 442 0.63 19.08 0.00
CA ASN A 442 1.49 20.24 -0.27
C ASN A 442 1.81 21.07 0.97
N THR A 443 0.83 21.23 1.88
CA THR A 443 0.93 22.24 2.95
C THR A 443 0.87 21.69 4.37
N ARG A 444 0.65 20.37 4.57
CA ARG A 444 0.55 19.79 5.92
C ARG A 444 1.80 20.04 6.78
N SER A 445 2.97 20.11 6.15
CA SER A 445 4.25 20.33 6.84
C SER A 445 4.65 21.80 6.90
N THR A 446 4.21 22.62 5.95
CA THR A 446 4.50 24.06 5.93
C THR A 446 3.54 24.89 6.77
N ASP A 447 2.26 24.43 6.87
CA ASP A 447 1.22 25.05 7.71
C ASP A 447 0.42 23.97 8.49
N PRO A 448 1.05 23.29 9.45
CA PRO A 448 0.36 22.25 10.21
C PRO A 448 -0.79 22.80 11.07
N GLY A 449 -0.72 24.08 11.48
CA GLY A 449 -1.77 24.72 12.28
C GLY A 449 -3.12 24.74 11.58
N PHE A 450 -3.13 24.94 10.26
CA PHE A 450 -4.34 24.90 9.45
C PHE A 450 -5.00 23.50 9.45
N TRP A 451 -4.21 22.44 9.29
CA TRP A 451 -4.76 21.09 9.12
C TRP A 451 -5.13 20.39 10.43
N TYR A 452 -4.37 20.60 11.51
CA TYR A 452 -4.55 19.89 12.78
C TYR A 452 -5.25 20.72 13.86
N HIS A 453 -5.68 21.95 13.53
CA HIS A 453 -6.51 22.81 14.40
C HIS A 453 -6.04 22.91 15.86
N GLY A 454 -4.73 23.02 16.08
CA GLY A 454 -4.14 23.18 17.40
C GLY A 454 -4.06 21.91 18.28
N ALA A 455 -4.47 20.76 17.75
CA ALA A 455 -4.42 19.48 18.49
C ALA A 455 -3.03 18.82 18.51
N GLY A 456 -2.04 19.48 17.93
CA GLY A 456 -0.72 18.91 17.64
C GLY A 456 -0.70 18.19 16.31
N THR A 457 0.47 18.17 15.69
CA THR A 457 0.68 17.54 14.38
C THR A 457 0.46 16.03 14.45
N PHE A 458 -0.18 15.46 13.40
CA PHE A 458 -0.45 14.02 13.27
C PHE A 458 -1.36 13.48 14.37
N ASP A 459 -2.46 14.19 14.64
CA ASP A 459 -3.37 13.94 15.77
C ASP A 459 -4.24 12.68 15.63
N ASP A 460 -4.24 12.01 14.46
CA ASP A 460 -4.92 10.72 14.26
C ASP A 460 -4.00 9.50 14.51
N VAL A 461 -2.78 9.74 14.99
CA VAL A 461 -1.82 8.70 15.36
C VAL A 461 -1.39 8.90 16.82
N PRO A 462 -1.33 7.83 17.65
CA PRO A 462 -0.82 7.90 19.01
C PRO A 462 0.56 8.57 19.06
N ALA A 463 0.82 9.37 20.07
CA ALA A 463 2.06 10.14 20.19
C ALA A 463 3.33 9.26 20.05
N ALA A 464 3.28 8.03 20.58
CA ALA A 464 4.37 7.05 20.52
C ALA A 464 4.75 6.63 19.07
N TYR A 465 3.82 6.77 18.10
CA TYR A 465 4.01 6.31 16.72
C TYR A 465 4.10 7.43 15.70
N ARG A 466 4.09 8.69 16.14
CA ARG A 466 4.23 9.86 15.24
C ARG A 466 5.56 9.90 14.49
N GLY A 467 6.59 9.24 15.04
CA GLY A 467 7.87 9.04 14.37
C GLY A 467 7.80 8.20 13.09
N ASN A 468 6.73 7.41 12.90
CA ASN A 468 6.52 6.63 11.69
C ASN A 468 6.02 7.47 10.51
N ILE A 469 5.57 8.72 10.76
CA ILE A 469 4.97 9.54 9.72
C ILE A 469 6.03 9.98 8.70
N ASN A 470 5.72 9.77 7.42
CA ASN A 470 6.58 10.17 6.32
C ASN A 470 6.71 11.69 6.26
N VAL A 471 7.87 12.19 6.63
CA VAL A 471 8.29 13.60 6.55
C VAL A 471 9.48 13.79 5.60
N ASN A 472 9.85 12.77 4.85
CA ASN A 472 11.04 12.75 4.01
C ASN A 472 10.76 12.92 2.52
N SER A 473 9.57 12.52 2.07
CA SER A 473 9.18 12.59 0.65
C SER A 473 8.62 13.96 0.29
N THR A 474 9.00 14.51 -0.86
CA THR A 474 8.37 15.71 -1.44
C THR A 474 6.89 15.43 -1.71
N PRO A 475 5.98 16.38 -1.46
CA PRO A 475 6.18 17.73 -0.91
C PRO A 475 6.22 17.80 0.63
N MET A 476 6.08 16.66 1.31
CA MET A 476 5.91 16.55 2.76
C MET A 476 7.21 16.78 3.56
N ASN A 477 8.36 16.84 2.89
CA ASN A 477 9.69 17.06 3.48
C ASN A 477 10.00 18.55 3.78
N ARG A 478 9.03 19.44 3.56
CA ARG A 478 9.20 20.87 3.84
C ARG A 478 8.97 21.18 5.31
N ARG A 479 9.49 22.33 5.75
CA ARG A 479 9.44 22.77 7.15
C ARG A 479 8.34 23.81 7.37
N PRO A 480 7.79 23.93 8.58
CA PRO A 480 6.85 25.00 8.91
C PRO A 480 7.42 26.38 8.55
N GLY A 481 6.57 27.23 7.95
CA GLY A 481 6.93 28.59 7.54
C GLY A 481 7.76 28.69 6.26
N THR A 482 8.14 27.57 5.62
CA THR A 482 8.76 27.61 4.29
C THR A 482 7.70 27.60 3.17
N PRO A 483 8.03 28.14 1.96
CA PRO A 483 7.10 28.07 0.84
C PRO A 483 6.73 26.61 0.50
N PRO A 484 5.45 26.33 0.21
CA PRO A 484 5.03 25.02 -0.27
C PRO A 484 5.63 24.70 -1.64
N ALA A 485 5.64 23.41 -2.02
CA ALA A 485 6.19 22.97 -3.30
C ALA A 485 5.34 23.39 -4.50
N LEU A 486 4.03 23.47 -4.31
CA LEU A 486 3.05 23.80 -5.33
C LEU A 486 2.37 25.13 -4.97
N THR A 487 2.08 25.92 -6.00
CA THR A 487 1.16 27.06 -5.93
C THR A 487 -0.30 26.57 -6.02
N ASP A 488 -1.26 27.43 -5.69
CA ASP A 488 -2.70 27.12 -5.82
C ASP A 488 -3.07 26.75 -7.26
N ALA A 489 -2.52 27.45 -8.26
CA ALA A 489 -2.77 27.14 -9.68
C ALA A 489 -2.19 25.77 -10.09
N GLU A 490 -1.03 25.39 -9.54
CA GLU A 490 -0.43 24.07 -9.79
C GLU A 490 -1.26 22.95 -9.11
N ILE A 491 -1.87 23.21 -7.95
CA ILE A 491 -2.82 22.29 -7.32
C ILE A 491 -4.04 22.11 -8.23
N ASP A 492 -4.59 23.21 -8.78
CA ASP A 492 -5.75 23.16 -9.67
C ASP A 492 -5.42 22.40 -10.97
N ASP A 493 -4.23 22.53 -11.52
CA ASP A 493 -3.76 21.76 -12.67
C ASP A 493 -3.68 20.25 -12.33
N ILE A 494 -3.17 19.86 -11.15
CA ILE A 494 -3.16 18.46 -10.69
C ILE A 494 -4.59 17.93 -10.55
N VAL A 495 -5.51 18.68 -9.97
CA VAL A 495 -6.92 18.31 -9.84
C VAL A 495 -7.55 18.11 -11.21
N ALA A 496 -7.27 19.00 -12.17
CA ALA A 496 -7.73 18.84 -13.55
C ALA A 496 -7.20 17.54 -14.19
N PHE A 497 -5.92 17.23 -14.00
CA PHE A 497 -5.35 15.96 -14.44
C PHE A 497 -6.05 14.75 -13.79
N LEU A 498 -6.28 14.76 -12.47
CA LEU A 498 -6.97 13.68 -11.76
C LEU A 498 -8.40 13.48 -12.28
N GLY A 499 -9.06 14.52 -12.75
CA GLY A 499 -10.35 14.44 -13.43
C GLY A 499 -10.32 13.59 -14.70
N THR A 500 -9.18 13.55 -15.41
CA THR A 500 -9.00 12.73 -16.64
C THR A 500 -8.98 11.23 -16.37
N LEU A 501 -8.78 10.81 -15.11
CA LEU A 501 -8.74 9.40 -14.68
C LEU A 501 -10.14 8.80 -14.50
N THR A 502 -11.19 9.60 -14.75
CA THR A 502 -12.59 9.19 -14.61
C THR A 502 -13.05 8.44 -15.85
N ASP A 503 -13.60 7.24 -15.65
CA ASP A 503 -14.18 6.44 -16.73
C ASP A 503 -15.36 7.16 -17.39
N ALA A 504 -15.53 6.95 -18.70
CA ALA A 504 -16.49 7.67 -19.54
C ALA A 504 -17.91 7.66 -18.97
N ARG A 505 -18.34 6.55 -18.37
CA ARG A 505 -19.67 6.40 -17.74
C ARG A 505 -19.92 7.42 -16.63
N TYR A 506 -18.88 7.91 -15.96
CA TYR A 506 -18.97 8.77 -14.79
C TYR A 506 -18.46 10.19 -15.04
N ALA A 507 -18.14 10.52 -16.29
CA ALA A 507 -17.54 11.81 -16.65
C ALA A 507 -18.42 13.03 -16.25
N ASN A 508 -19.72 12.86 -16.26
CA ASN A 508 -20.69 13.89 -15.85
C ASN A 508 -20.73 14.13 -14.32
N LEU A 509 -20.10 13.27 -13.52
CA LEU A 509 -20.01 13.43 -12.06
C LEU A 509 -18.74 14.17 -11.63
N VAL A 510 -17.79 14.41 -12.54
CA VAL A 510 -16.59 15.20 -12.23
C VAL A 510 -17.01 16.64 -11.94
N PRO A 511 -16.76 17.17 -10.75
CA PRO A 511 -17.07 18.57 -10.47
C PRO A 511 -16.35 19.48 -11.45
N PRO A 512 -16.97 20.58 -11.89
CA PRO A 512 -16.24 21.61 -12.63
C PRO A 512 -15.05 22.08 -11.79
N ALA A 513 -13.92 22.40 -12.45
CA ALA A 513 -12.77 22.94 -11.76
C ALA A 513 -13.25 24.13 -10.90
N PRO A 514 -12.96 24.16 -9.59
CA PRO A 514 -13.36 25.30 -8.77
C PRO A 514 -12.75 26.57 -9.37
N PRO A 515 -13.49 27.69 -9.39
CA PRO A 515 -12.85 28.97 -9.68
C PRO A 515 -11.71 29.12 -8.67
N ALA A 516 -10.54 29.61 -9.13
CA ALA A 516 -9.34 29.75 -8.32
C ALA A 516 -9.67 30.48 -7.00
N ALA A 517 -10.12 29.70 -6.02
CA ALA A 517 -10.43 30.17 -4.69
C ALA A 517 -9.20 29.95 -3.84
N ARG A 518 -8.68 31.03 -3.26
CA ARG A 518 -7.66 30.94 -2.21
C ARG A 518 -8.16 29.96 -1.15
N ILE A 519 -7.31 29.05 -0.71
CA ILE A 519 -7.57 28.27 0.52
C ILE A 519 -7.90 29.31 1.59
N ALA A 520 -9.10 29.27 2.15
CA ALA A 520 -9.50 30.20 3.20
C ALA A 520 -8.53 29.97 4.38
N GLY A 521 -7.60 30.91 4.60
CA GLY A 521 -6.57 30.79 5.63
C GLY A 521 -5.12 30.75 5.15
N ALA A 522 -4.84 30.71 3.84
CA ALA A 522 -3.46 30.95 3.40
C ALA A 522 -3.07 32.40 3.79
N PRO A 523 -1.99 32.62 4.59
CA PRO A 523 -1.60 33.96 4.95
C PRO A 523 -1.28 34.73 3.65
N ALA A 524 -1.96 35.86 3.44
CA ALA A 524 -1.59 36.78 2.38
C ALA A 524 -0.10 37.05 2.52
N ALA A 525 0.65 36.89 1.43
CA ALA A 525 2.05 37.27 1.40
C ALA A 525 2.17 38.68 2.02
N ARG A 526 2.73 38.77 3.23
CA ARG A 526 3.00 40.05 3.85
C ARG A 526 4.01 40.76 2.97
N THR A 527 3.57 41.80 2.28
CA THR A 527 4.47 42.75 1.64
C THR A 527 5.38 43.27 2.74
N PRO A 528 6.72 43.21 2.58
CA PRO A 528 7.61 43.78 3.57
C PRO A 528 7.30 45.29 3.69
N ALA A 529 7.08 45.73 4.93
CA ALA A 529 6.93 47.15 5.22
C ALA A 529 8.19 47.88 4.78
N PRO A 530 8.08 49.07 4.17
CA PRO A 530 9.25 49.84 3.83
C PRO A 530 10.00 50.20 5.12
N VAL A 531 11.28 49.87 5.14
CA VAL A 531 12.20 50.30 6.19
C VAL A 531 12.31 51.83 6.13
N ARG A 532 11.90 52.50 7.20
CA ARG A 532 12.19 53.92 7.44
C ARG A 532 13.51 54.05 8.18
#